data_9cae1993c4311defecc03559c8ae47ea
#
_entry.id   9cae1993c4311defecc03559c8ae47ea
#
_cell.length_a   1.000
_cell.length_b   1.000
_cell.length_c   1.000
_cell.angle_alpha   90.00
_cell.angle_beta   90.00
_cell.angle_gamma   90.00
#
_symmetry.space_group_name_H-M   'P 1'
#
loop_
_entity.id
_entity.type
_entity.pdbx_description
1 polymer ?
#
loop_
_entity_poly.entity_id
_entity_poly.type
_entity_poly.pdbx_seq_one_letter_code
_entity_poly.pdbx_strand_id
1 'polypeptide(L)'
;MVTGLAAPWGLAFLPDGRALVGERDSGRVLLVPAGGGTPVDILTLPVTHRSESGLLGLAISPHHETDGLVYAYYTSASDNRIARFRLDGARTGAVEDVLTGLRAAPNHNGGRIAFGPDGLLYAAVGDAGNPGAAQDPSSLNGKILRMTPEGAVPAGNPTPSSLVYSLGHRNVQGLAWDAGGRLWASEFGQNTFDEINLITPGANYGWPVVEGTGDTDGGRYTNPQVTWTTAEASPSGIAIRDDILHVAALRGERLWVVELADGRVTGEPKALLAGELGRLRTIVTAPDGGLWLTTSNTDGRGRPATGDDRIVSLR
;
A
#
# COMPACT_ATOMS: atom_id res chain seq x y z
N MET A 1 19.47 10.54 -1.43
CA MET A 1 19.62 9.11 -1.70
C MET A 1 19.34 8.76 -3.17
N VAL A 2 18.09 8.88 -3.61
CA VAL A 2 17.67 8.80 -5.02
C VAL A 2 16.86 10.04 -5.33
N THR A 3 17.04 10.62 -6.52
CA THR A 3 16.33 11.83 -6.96
C THR A 3 15.87 11.67 -8.41
N GLY A 4 14.93 12.53 -8.86
CA GLY A 4 14.47 12.56 -10.24
C GLY A 4 13.55 11.39 -10.62
N LEU A 5 12.82 10.83 -9.64
CA LEU A 5 11.77 9.85 -9.89
C LEU A 5 10.50 10.54 -10.37
N ALA A 6 9.67 9.82 -11.14
CA ALA A 6 8.39 10.32 -11.64
C ALA A 6 7.21 9.61 -10.96
N ALA A 7 6.53 10.31 -10.04
CA ALA A 7 5.39 9.77 -9.26
C ALA A 7 5.66 8.36 -8.69
N PRO A 8 6.74 8.14 -7.90
CA PRO A 8 7.06 6.83 -7.34
C PRO A 8 5.93 6.37 -6.40
N TRP A 9 5.50 5.11 -6.54
CA TRP A 9 4.41 4.57 -5.74
C TRP A 9 4.81 3.34 -4.93
N GLY A 10 5.13 2.22 -5.56
CA GLY A 10 5.60 1.01 -4.90
C GLY A 10 7.09 1.11 -4.59
N LEU A 11 7.49 0.68 -3.38
CA LEU A 11 8.88 0.54 -2.97
C LEU A 11 9.00 -0.75 -2.17
N ALA A 12 9.94 -1.62 -2.55
CA ALA A 12 10.16 -2.88 -1.85
C ALA A 12 11.65 -3.26 -1.89
N PHE A 13 12.19 -3.77 -0.79
CA PHE A 13 13.58 -4.23 -0.69
C PHE A 13 13.73 -5.67 -1.16
N LEU A 14 14.81 -5.92 -1.91
CA LEU A 14 15.33 -7.24 -2.19
C LEU A 14 16.16 -7.75 -1.01
N PRO A 15 16.34 -9.08 -0.84
CA PRO A 15 17.14 -9.63 0.25
C PRO A 15 18.60 -9.15 0.28
N ASP A 16 19.16 -8.78 -0.88
CA ASP A 16 20.53 -8.27 -1.02
C ASP A 16 20.69 -6.77 -0.70
N GLY A 17 19.64 -6.11 -0.23
CA GLY A 17 19.64 -4.70 0.15
C GLY A 17 19.37 -3.72 -1.00
N ARG A 18 19.30 -4.19 -2.25
CA ARG A 18 18.77 -3.38 -3.35
C ARG A 18 17.27 -3.16 -3.16
N ALA A 19 16.70 -2.17 -3.83
CA ALA A 19 15.27 -1.91 -3.79
C ALA A 19 14.67 -1.80 -5.19
N LEU A 20 13.39 -2.14 -5.31
CA LEU A 20 12.58 -1.83 -6.48
C LEU A 20 11.69 -0.64 -6.18
N VAL A 21 11.60 0.30 -7.11
CA VAL A 21 10.63 1.39 -7.08
C VAL A 21 9.83 1.40 -8.37
N GLY A 22 8.50 1.49 -8.23
CA GLY A 22 7.57 1.60 -9.35
C GLY A 22 7.18 3.05 -9.59
N GLU A 23 7.28 3.52 -10.84
CA GLU A 23 6.75 4.80 -11.26
C GLU A 23 5.31 4.62 -11.75
N ARG A 24 4.37 5.25 -11.06
CA ARG A 24 2.93 5.04 -11.24
C ARG A 24 2.47 5.29 -12.67
N ASP A 25 2.87 6.41 -13.24
CA ASP A 25 2.30 6.92 -14.49
C ASP A 25 2.90 6.23 -15.71
N SER A 26 4.19 5.94 -15.66
CA SER A 26 4.93 5.31 -16.76
C SER A 26 4.87 3.78 -16.76
N GLY A 27 4.58 3.17 -15.62
CA GLY A 27 4.65 1.71 -15.45
C GLY A 27 6.09 1.17 -15.30
N ARG A 28 7.09 2.03 -15.21
CA ARG A 28 8.50 1.63 -15.07
C ARG A 28 8.75 1.05 -13.69
N VAL A 29 9.49 -0.05 -13.67
CA VAL A 29 10.07 -0.64 -12.46
C VAL A 29 11.57 -0.37 -12.50
N LEU A 30 12.06 0.35 -11.51
CA LEU A 30 13.45 0.76 -11.39
C LEU A 30 14.14 -0.03 -10.28
N LEU A 31 15.34 -0.52 -10.54
CA LEU A 31 16.20 -1.16 -9.57
C LEU A 31 17.17 -0.11 -8.98
N VAL A 32 17.05 0.09 -7.68
CA VAL A 32 17.88 1.02 -6.90
C VAL A 32 19.02 0.23 -6.24
N PRO A 33 20.28 0.65 -6.37
CA PRO A 33 21.40 0.01 -5.69
C PRO A 33 21.25 0.00 -4.16
N ALA A 34 21.86 -0.97 -3.50
CA ALA A 34 21.93 -0.99 -2.04
C ALA A 34 22.53 0.31 -1.51
N GLY A 35 21.86 0.90 -0.50
CA GLY A 35 22.28 2.21 0.04
C GLY A 35 21.90 3.43 -0.82
N GLY A 36 21.25 3.25 -1.97
CA GLY A 36 20.83 4.33 -2.87
C GLY A 36 21.76 4.48 -4.09
N GLY A 37 21.56 5.55 -4.85
CA GLY A 37 22.32 5.82 -6.08
C GLY A 37 21.43 5.94 -7.30
N THR A 38 22.01 5.88 -8.49
CA THR A 38 21.29 6.00 -9.76
C THR A 38 20.49 4.75 -10.07
N PRO A 39 19.14 4.83 -10.18
CA PRO A 39 18.30 3.68 -10.51
C PRO A 39 18.55 3.19 -11.95
N VAL A 40 18.30 1.91 -12.17
CA VAL A 40 18.32 1.26 -13.48
C VAL A 40 16.92 0.81 -13.85
N ASP A 41 16.45 1.16 -15.04
CA ASP A 41 15.19 0.67 -15.60
C ASP A 41 15.32 -0.82 -15.94
N ILE A 42 14.45 -1.66 -15.35
CA ILE A 42 14.51 -3.12 -15.55
C ILE A 42 13.27 -3.69 -16.22
N LEU A 43 12.12 -3.00 -16.15
CA LEU A 43 10.86 -3.47 -16.73
C LEU A 43 9.91 -2.28 -16.89
N THR A 44 9.10 -2.31 -17.96
CA THR A 44 7.93 -1.43 -18.08
C THR A 44 6.66 -2.28 -18.20
N LEU A 45 5.75 -2.13 -17.24
CA LEU A 45 4.45 -2.80 -17.26
C LEU A 45 3.45 -2.01 -18.14
N PRO A 46 2.50 -2.68 -18.82
CA PRO A 46 1.55 -2.02 -19.72
C PRO A 46 0.41 -1.36 -18.94
N VAL A 47 0.71 -0.27 -18.26
CA VAL A 47 -0.27 0.43 -17.42
C VAL A 47 -1.17 1.37 -18.22
N THR A 48 -2.38 1.57 -17.71
CA THR A 48 -3.27 2.66 -18.11
C THR A 48 -3.37 3.65 -16.97
N HIS A 49 -2.66 4.77 -17.11
CA HIS A 49 -2.67 5.83 -16.11
C HIS A 49 -3.87 6.77 -16.32
N ARG A 50 -4.65 6.97 -15.26
CA ARG A 50 -5.72 7.98 -15.17
C ARG A 50 -5.82 8.42 -13.71
N SER A 51 -5.39 9.65 -13.38
CA SER A 51 -5.45 10.19 -12.02
C SER A 51 -4.67 9.36 -10.99
N GLU A 52 -5.33 8.43 -10.28
CA GLU A 52 -4.70 7.60 -9.23
C GLU A 52 -4.28 6.21 -9.72
N SER A 53 -4.67 5.84 -10.95
CA SER A 53 -4.35 4.53 -11.52
C SER A 53 -2.95 4.48 -12.13
N GLY A 54 -2.45 3.29 -12.41
CA GLY A 54 -1.13 3.05 -12.99
C GLY A 54 -0.41 1.89 -12.33
N LEU A 55 0.92 1.94 -12.21
CA LEU A 55 1.71 1.00 -11.42
C LEU A 55 1.65 1.41 -9.95
N LEU A 56 1.06 0.58 -9.11
CA LEU A 56 0.84 0.89 -7.71
C LEU A 56 1.78 0.08 -6.80
N GLY A 57 1.33 -0.99 -6.19
CA GLY A 57 2.11 -1.77 -5.24
C GLY A 57 3.17 -2.66 -5.86
N LEU A 58 4.28 -2.82 -5.15
CA LEU A 58 5.29 -3.85 -5.40
C LEU A 58 5.46 -4.67 -4.12
N ALA A 59 5.66 -5.98 -4.26
CA ALA A 59 6.01 -6.87 -3.16
C ALA A 59 7.03 -7.91 -3.62
N ILE A 60 7.95 -8.26 -2.74
CA ILE A 60 8.96 -9.28 -3.00
C ILE A 60 8.51 -10.60 -2.37
N SER A 61 8.64 -11.70 -3.10
CA SER A 61 8.38 -13.03 -2.55
C SER A 61 9.17 -13.26 -1.26
N PRO A 62 8.58 -13.82 -0.20
CA PRO A 62 9.35 -14.23 0.99
C PRO A 62 10.40 -15.29 0.67
N HIS A 63 10.30 -15.94 -0.49
CA HIS A 63 11.23 -16.95 -0.99
C HIS A 63 12.07 -16.45 -2.18
N HIS A 64 12.20 -15.13 -2.34
CA HIS A 64 12.85 -14.49 -3.51
C HIS A 64 14.26 -15.05 -3.79
N GLU A 65 15.03 -15.39 -2.77
CA GLU A 65 16.36 -15.97 -2.96
C GLU A 65 16.34 -17.29 -3.74
N THR A 66 15.21 -18.01 -3.73
CA THR A 66 15.04 -19.29 -4.42
C THR A 66 14.14 -19.20 -5.66
N ASP A 67 13.07 -18.40 -5.60
CA ASP A 67 12.10 -18.30 -6.69
C ASP A 67 12.28 -17.06 -7.58
N GLY A 68 13.00 -16.04 -7.11
CA GLY A 68 13.23 -14.79 -7.82
C GLY A 68 11.98 -13.96 -8.07
N LEU A 69 10.84 -14.25 -7.41
CA LEU A 69 9.56 -13.65 -7.76
C LEU A 69 9.38 -12.24 -7.14
N VAL A 70 8.85 -11.36 -7.98
CA VAL A 70 8.40 -10.01 -7.66
C VAL A 70 6.95 -9.88 -8.10
N TYR A 71 6.13 -9.24 -7.28
CA TYR A 71 4.70 -9.02 -7.53
C TYR A 71 4.44 -7.54 -7.73
N ALA A 72 3.56 -7.23 -8.66
CA ALA A 72 3.12 -5.87 -8.97
C ALA A 72 1.60 -5.80 -9.05
N TYR A 73 1.03 -4.77 -8.42
CA TYR A 73 -0.36 -4.39 -8.61
C TYR A 73 -0.40 -3.19 -9.55
N TYR A 74 -1.15 -3.31 -10.65
CA TYR A 74 -1.25 -2.22 -11.61
C TYR A 74 -2.62 -2.17 -12.30
N THR A 75 -2.93 -1.01 -12.87
CA THR A 75 -4.11 -0.80 -13.71
C THR A 75 -3.75 -1.05 -15.16
N SER A 76 -4.38 -2.05 -15.75
CA SER A 76 -4.30 -2.35 -17.19
C SER A 76 -5.33 -1.54 -18.00
N ALA A 77 -5.48 -1.83 -19.28
CA ALA A 77 -6.52 -1.23 -20.11
C ALA A 77 -7.94 -1.64 -19.70
N SER A 78 -8.11 -2.78 -19.03
CA SER A 78 -9.41 -3.37 -18.70
C SER A 78 -9.74 -3.41 -17.20
N ASP A 79 -8.73 -3.55 -16.35
CA ASP A 79 -8.91 -3.85 -14.92
C ASP A 79 -7.71 -3.42 -14.08
N ASN A 80 -7.86 -3.46 -12.75
CA ASN A 80 -6.74 -3.59 -11.85
C ASN A 80 -6.37 -5.07 -11.73
N ARG A 81 -5.08 -5.36 -11.65
CA ARG A 81 -4.58 -6.72 -11.54
C ARG A 81 -3.32 -6.84 -10.72
N ILE A 82 -3.08 -8.06 -10.25
CA ILE A 82 -1.81 -8.46 -9.66
C ILE A 82 -1.13 -9.38 -10.68
N ALA A 83 0.12 -9.07 -10.99
CA ALA A 83 0.98 -9.93 -11.80
C ALA A 83 2.29 -10.17 -11.07
N ARG A 84 3.06 -11.17 -11.53
CA ARG A 84 4.39 -11.49 -11.02
C ARG A 84 5.37 -11.67 -12.16
N PHE A 85 6.62 -11.47 -11.87
CA PHE A 85 7.74 -11.73 -12.78
C PHE A 85 8.97 -12.21 -12.00
N ARG A 86 9.85 -12.94 -12.66
CA ARG A 86 11.15 -13.29 -12.07
C ARG A 86 12.13 -12.15 -12.26
N LEU A 87 12.97 -11.95 -11.25
CA LEU A 87 14.10 -11.02 -11.29
C LEU A 87 15.37 -11.78 -10.93
N ASP A 88 16.32 -11.78 -11.86
CA ASP A 88 17.68 -12.32 -11.70
C ASP A 88 18.70 -11.24 -12.00
N GLY A 89 19.37 -10.74 -10.97
CA GLY A 89 20.24 -9.57 -11.08
C GLY A 89 19.47 -8.31 -11.46
N ALA A 90 19.51 -7.92 -12.73
CA ALA A 90 18.70 -6.84 -13.34
C ALA A 90 17.87 -7.36 -14.54
N ARG A 91 17.82 -8.68 -14.74
CA ARG A 91 17.06 -9.29 -15.84
C ARG A 91 15.71 -9.73 -15.35
N THR A 92 14.68 -9.37 -16.08
CA THR A 92 13.30 -9.75 -15.78
C THR A 92 12.82 -10.86 -16.72
N GLY A 93 12.09 -11.82 -16.18
CA GLY A 93 11.36 -12.84 -16.93
C GLY A 93 10.04 -12.32 -17.48
N ALA A 94 9.25 -13.23 -18.05
CA ALA A 94 7.90 -12.94 -18.51
C ALA A 94 7.01 -12.49 -17.32
N VAL A 95 6.07 -11.61 -17.61
CA VAL A 95 5.05 -11.17 -16.66
C VAL A 95 3.87 -12.13 -16.72
N GLU A 96 3.48 -12.68 -15.57
CA GLU A 96 2.39 -13.65 -15.42
C GLU A 96 1.29 -13.05 -14.54
N ASP A 97 0.03 -13.15 -14.97
CA ASP A 97 -1.11 -12.72 -14.16
C ASP A 97 -1.31 -13.66 -12.96
N VAL A 98 -1.55 -13.08 -11.79
CA VAL A 98 -1.89 -13.77 -10.52
C VAL A 98 -3.37 -13.59 -10.19
N LEU A 99 -3.87 -12.37 -10.30
CA LEU A 99 -5.27 -12.02 -10.08
C LEU A 99 -5.67 -10.94 -11.09
N THR A 100 -6.76 -11.14 -11.80
CA THR A 100 -7.30 -10.19 -12.79
C THR A 100 -8.77 -9.89 -12.53
N GLY A 101 -9.33 -8.91 -13.25
CA GLY A 101 -10.76 -8.61 -13.19
C GLY A 101 -11.20 -7.75 -12.02
N LEU A 102 -10.26 -7.16 -11.27
CA LEU A 102 -10.60 -6.17 -10.26
C LEU A 102 -11.06 -4.88 -10.97
N ARG A 103 -12.23 -4.36 -10.61
CA ARG A 103 -12.72 -3.13 -11.24
C ARG A 103 -11.74 -1.99 -11.01
N ALA A 104 -11.39 -1.28 -12.09
CA ALA A 104 -10.55 -0.09 -12.08
C ALA A 104 -11.38 1.18 -12.29
N ALA A 105 -10.89 2.30 -11.76
CA ALA A 105 -11.46 3.63 -11.95
C ALA A 105 -10.35 4.69 -11.95
N PRO A 106 -10.65 5.94 -12.31
CA PRO A 106 -9.68 7.02 -12.15
C PRO A 106 -9.20 7.20 -10.69
N ASN A 107 -10.05 6.89 -9.71
CA ASN A 107 -9.77 7.03 -8.28
C ASN A 107 -10.08 5.73 -7.53
N HIS A 108 -9.56 5.61 -6.31
CA HIS A 108 -9.84 4.53 -5.37
C HIS A 108 -9.49 3.14 -5.90
N ASN A 109 -8.29 3.00 -6.45
CA ASN A 109 -7.81 1.71 -6.94
C ASN A 109 -7.16 0.85 -5.84
N GLY A 110 -6.93 1.41 -4.63
CA GLY A 110 -6.16 0.75 -3.59
C GLY A 110 -4.72 0.56 -4.01
N GLY A 111 -4.32 -0.69 -4.19
CA GLY A 111 -3.09 -1.06 -4.88
C GLY A 111 -1.95 -1.48 -3.97
N ARG A 112 -2.04 -1.33 -2.65
CA ARG A 112 -1.00 -1.85 -1.76
C ARG A 112 -1.06 -3.37 -1.72
N ILE A 113 0.07 -4.01 -1.99
CA ILE A 113 0.27 -5.45 -1.81
C ILE A 113 1.45 -5.69 -0.89
N ALA A 114 1.37 -6.73 -0.07
CA ALA A 114 2.45 -7.15 0.81
C ALA A 114 2.27 -8.63 1.21
N PHE A 115 3.38 -9.32 1.45
CA PHE A 115 3.34 -10.64 2.06
C PHE A 115 3.23 -10.53 3.57
N GLY A 116 2.28 -11.25 4.14
CA GLY A 116 2.14 -11.36 5.58
C GLY A 116 3.17 -12.33 6.20
N PRO A 117 3.28 -12.33 7.53
CA PRO A 117 4.15 -13.28 8.25
C PRO A 117 3.75 -14.75 8.06
N ASP A 118 2.54 -15.00 7.55
CA ASP A 118 2.02 -16.32 7.17
C ASP A 118 2.44 -16.76 5.75
N GLY A 119 3.23 -15.94 5.04
CA GLY A 119 3.71 -16.21 3.68
C GLY A 119 2.65 -16.02 2.59
N LEU A 120 1.47 -15.49 2.94
CA LEU A 120 0.39 -15.23 2.00
C LEU A 120 0.42 -13.78 1.50
N LEU A 121 -0.08 -13.57 0.28
CA LEU A 121 -0.16 -12.26 -0.33
C LEU A 121 -1.46 -11.56 0.08
N TYR A 122 -1.32 -10.37 0.64
CA TYR A 122 -2.43 -9.48 0.96
C TYR A 122 -2.49 -8.35 -0.08
N ALA A 123 -3.71 -7.98 -0.48
CA ALA A 123 -3.93 -6.92 -1.44
C ALA A 123 -5.06 -6.00 -0.99
N ALA A 124 -4.77 -4.72 -0.90
CA ALA A 124 -5.76 -3.68 -0.66
C ALA A 124 -6.39 -3.26 -2.00
N VAL A 125 -7.70 -3.44 -2.13
CA VAL A 125 -8.46 -3.12 -3.34
C VAL A 125 -9.50 -2.06 -3.01
N GLY A 126 -9.41 -0.91 -3.63
CA GLY A 126 -10.35 0.19 -3.44
C GLY A 126 -11.74 -0.10 -4.00
N ASP A 127 -12.71 0.74 -3.66
CA ASP A 127 -14.09 0.63 -4.14
C ASP A 127 -14.26 1.00 -5.62
N ALA A 128 -13.21 1.52 -6.25
CA ALA A 128 -13.20 1.98 -7.64
C ALA A 128 -14.36 2.95 -7.96
N GLY A 129 -14.66 3.85 -7.01
CA GLY A 129 -15.76 4.82 -7.13
C GLY A 129 -17.16 4.21 -7.09
N ASN A 130 -17.28 2.98 -6.62
CA ASN A 130 -18.57 2.30 -6.37
C ASN A 130 -18.67 1.94 -4.88
N PRO A 131 -19.14 2.86 -4.02
CA PRO A 131 -19.18 2.62 -2.57
C PRO A 131 -19.96 1.36 -2.16
N GLY A 132 -21.01 0.99 -2.90
CA GLY A 132 -21.79 -0.21 -2.64
C GLY A 132 -20.98 -1.50 -2.74
N ALA A 133 -19.94 -1.53 -3.56
CA ALA A 133 -19.06 -2.69 -3.68
C ALA A 133 -18.36 -3.05 -2.36
N ALA A 134 -18.10 -2.05 -1.50
CA ALA A 134 -17.45 -2.27 -0.21
C ALA A 134 -18.25 -3.18 0.72
N GLN A 135 -19.58 -3.09 0.67
CA GLN A 135 -20.51 -3.90 1.48
C GLN A 135 -21.00 -5.18 0.78
N ASP A 136 -20.77 -5.31 -0.53
CA ASP A 136 -21.14 -6.50 -1.30
C ASP A 136 -20.11 -7.63 -1.06
N PRO A 137 -20.51 -8.77 -0.45
CA PRO A 137 -19.56 -9.87 -0.18
C PRO A 137 -19.13 -10.61 -1.44
N SER A 138 -19.81 -10.44 -2.58
CA SER A 138 -19.43 -11.03 -3.86
C SER A 138 -18.42 -10.19 -4.64
N SER A 139 -18.25 -8.92 -4.26
CA SER A 139 -17.30 -8.01 -4.88
C SER A 139 -15.92 -8.14 -4.23
N LEU A 140 -14.86 -8.10 -5.05
CA LEU A 140 -13.48 -7.99 -4.56
C LEU A 140 -13.03 -6.53 -4.36
N ASN A 141 -13.84 -5.54 -4.79
CA ASN A 141 -13.57 -4.12 -4.59
C ASN A 141 -14.06 -3.63 -3.23
N GLY A 142 -13.35 -2.69 -2.63
CA GLY A 142 -13.61 -2.20 -1.27
C GLY A 142 -13.25 -3.23 -0.20
N LYS A 143 -12.16 -3.95 -0.41
CA LYS A 143 -11.73 -5.12 0.39
C LYS A 143 -10.22 -5.10 0.65
N ILE A 144 -9.82 -5.77 1.71
CA ILE A 144 -8.49 -6.37 1.79
C ILE A 144 -8.65 -7.84 1.42
N LEU A 145 -7.89 -8.29 0.43
CA LEU A 145 -7.86 -9.67 -0.03
C LEU A 145 -6.66 -10.40 0.58
N ARG A 146 -6.77 -11.74 0.76
CA ARG A 146 -5.69 -12.63 1.17
C ARG A 146 -5.70 -13.86 0.29
N MET A 147 -4.55 -14.18 -0.30
CA MET A 147 -4.40 -15.23 -1.31
C MET A 147 -3.04 -15.94 -1.18
N THR A 148 -2.94 -17.12 -1.78
CA THR A 148 -1.64 -17.76 -1.98
C THR A 148 -0.79 -16.95 -2.97
N PRO A 149 0.53 -17.19 -3.06
CA PRO A 149 1.38 -16.57 -4.08
C PRO A 149 0.91 -16.80 -5.52
N GLU A 150 0.11 -17.84 -5.76
CA GLU A 150 -0.49 -18.18 -7.06
C GLU A 150 -1.88 -17.55 -7.28
N GLY A 151 -2.40 -16.79 -6.31
CA GLY A 151 -3.73 -16.14 -6.41
C GLY A 151 -4.90 -17.02 -5.97
N ALA A 152 -4.66 -18.21 -5.44
CA ALA A 152 -5.72 -19.09 -4.95
C ALA A 152 -6.22 -18.70 -3.54
N VAL A 153 -7.44 -19.10 -3.21
CA VAL A 153 -7.99 -18.92 -1.85
C VAL A 153 -7.25 -19.83 -0.87
N PRO A 154 -6.58 -19.29 0.15
CA PRO A 154 -5.87 -20.10 1.13
C PRO A 154 -6.83 -20.64 2.19
N ALA A 155 -6.42 -21.70 2.87
CA ALA A 155 -7.08 -22.13 4.09
C ALA A 155 -7.05 -21.02 5.16
N GLY A 156 -8.10 -20.92 5.96
CA GLY A 156 -8.20 -19.95 7.05
C GLY A 156 -8.66 -18.54 6.63
N ASN A 157 -9.10 -18.32 5.38
CA ASN A 157 -9.87 -17.13 5.06
C ASN A 157 -11.24 -17.17 5.77
N PRO A 158 -11.80 -16.00 6.13
CA PRO A 158 -13.09 -15.92 6.82
C PRO A 158 -14.22 -16.67 6.11
N THR A 159 -14.20 -16.62 4.76
CA THR A 159 -15.09 -17.41 3.91
C THR A 159 -14.26 -18.38 3.08
N PRO A 160 -14.46 -19.70 3.21
CA PRO A 160 -13.57 -20.72 2.60
C PRO A 160 -13.44 -20.68 1.07
N SER A 161 -14.37 -20.03 0.37
CA SER A 161 -14.36 -19.90 -1.11
C SER A 161 -14.06 -18.48 -1.56
N SER A 162 -13.64 -17.58 -0.69
CA SER A 162 -13.44 -16.17 -1.01
C SER A 162 -12.03 -15.69 -0.67
N LEU A 163 -11.49 -14.82 -1.53
CA LEU A 163 -10.25 -14.09 -1.27
C LEU A 163 -10.45 -12.97 -0.22
N VAL A 164 -11.69 -12.60 0.11
CA VAL A 164 -11.99 -11.48 1.01
C VAL A 164 -11.51 -11.80 2.42
N TYR A 165 -10.60 -10.97 2.93
CA TYR A 165 -10.09 -11.04 4.29
C TYR A 165 -10.82 -10.07 5.22
N SER A 166 -11.08 -8.83 4.75
CA SER A 166 -11.94 -7.84 5.41
C SER A 166 -12.70 -7.02 4.37
N LEU A 167 -13.79 -6.37 4.79
CA LEU A 167 -14.68 -5.62 3.90
C LEU A 167 -15.06 -4.26 4.49
N GLY A 168 -15.79 -3.46 3.70
CA GLY A 168 -16.21 -2.13 4.13
C GLY A 168 -15.09 -1.09 4.03
N HIS A 169 -14.22 -1.22 3.02
CA HIS A 169 -13.13 -0.31 2.76
C HIS A 169 -13.42 0.59 1.56
N ARG A 170 -12.91 1.83 1.61
CA ARG A 170 -12.99 2.79 0.52
C ARG A 170 -11.74 2.76 -0.37
N ASN A 171 -10.58 3.05 0.22
CA ASN A 171 -9.33 3.19 -0.53
C ASN A 171 -8.10 2.98 0.37
N VAL A 172 -7.85 1.74 0.76
CA VAL A 172 -6.69 1.35 1.56
C VAL A 172 -5.42 1.46 0.70
N GLN A 173 -4.38 2.15 1.20
CA GLN A 173 -3.10 2.34 0.51
C GLN A 173 -1.86 1.94 1.32
N GLY A 174 -2.01 1.51 2.55
CA GLY A 174 -0.92 1.01 3.38
C GLY A 174 -1.30 -0.28 4.09
N LEU A 175 -0.36 -1.22 4.18
CA LEU A 175 -0.45 -2.47 4.92
C LEU A 175 0.86 -2.68 5.65
N ALA A 176 0.81 -3.02 6.94
CA ALA A 176 1.98 -3.40 7.74
C ALA A 176 1.57 -4.34 8.87
N TRP A 177 2.51 -5.15 9.35
CA TRP A 177 2.29 -6.04 10.50
C TRP A 177 3.13 -5.57 11.68
N ASP A 178 2.52 -5.59 12.86
CA ASP A 178 3.25 -5.39 14.10
C ASP A 178 4.00 -6.67 14.56
N ALA A 179 4.79 -6.55 15.61
CA ALA A 179 5.56 -7.66 16.17
C ALA A 179 4.69 -8.84 16.64
N GLY A 180 3.41 -8.60 16.94
CA GLY A 180 2.43 -9.62 17.27
C GLY A 180 1.79 -10.30 16.05
N GLY A 181 2.20 -9.94 14.82
CA GLY A 181 1.65 -10.47 13.58
C GLY A 181 0.26 -9.92 13.22
N ARG A 182 -0.15 -8.83 13.84
CA ARG A 182 -1.45 -8.18 13.58
C ARG A 182 -1.32 -7.20 12.42
N LEU A 183 -2.27 -7.28 11.48
CA LEU A 183 -2.29 -6.43 10.29
C LEU A 183 -2.88 -5.06 10.60
N TRP A 184 -2.17 -4.03 10.20
CA TRP A 184 -2.59 -2.63 10.23
C TRP A 184 -2.76 -2.11 8.81
N ALA A 185 -3.74 -1.23 8.62
CA ALA A 185 -4.03 -0.60 7.34
C ALA A 185 -4.25 0.90 7.50
N SER A 186 -3.80 1.67 6.49
CA SER A 186 -4.14 3.08 6.32
C SER A 186 -5.13 3.25 5.20
N GLU A 187 -6.10 4.12 5.39
CA GLU A 187 -7.22 4.30 4.48
C GLU A 187 -7.59 5.76 4.27
N PHE A 188 -7.85 6.14 3.01
CA PHE A 188 -8.39 7.45 2.67
C PHE A 188 -9.89 7.49 2.87
N GLY A 189 -10.35 8.41 3.70
CA GLY A 189 -11.75 8.78 3.79
C GLY A 189 -12.24 9.58 2.59
N GLN A 190 -13.50 9.94 2.61
CA GLN A 190 -14.11 10.71 1.52
C GLN A 190 -13.96 12.22 1.75
N ASN A 191 -14.55 12.72 2.82
CA ASN A 191 -14.61 14.14 3.10
C ASN A 191 -14.30 14.50 4.55
N THR A 192 -14.42 13.53 5.46
CA THR A 192 -14.39 13.78 6.89
C THR A 192 -13.13 13.21 7.53
N PHE A 193 -12.94 11.90 7.47
CA PHE A 193 -11.89 11.21 8.22
C PHE A 193 -11.08 10.25 7.35
N ASP A 194 -9.76 10.38 7.44
CA ASP A 194 -8.80 9.34 7.08
C ASP A 194 -8.54 8.44 8.29
N GLU A 195 -8.11 7.20 8.08
CA GLU A 195 -8.15 6.17 9.10
C GLU A 195 -6.86 5.34 9.20
N ILE A 196 -6.55 4.90 10.43
CA ILE A 196 -5.70 3.75 10.70
C ILE A 196 -6.55 2.66 11.34
N ASN A 197 -6.56 1.51 10.72
CA ASN A 197 -7.35 0.36 11.11
C ASN A 197 -6.46 -0.81 11.56
N LEU A 198 -6.82 -1.45 12.68
CA LEU A 198 -6.33 -2.79 13.03
C LEU A 198 -7.23 -3.81 12.34
N ILE A 199 -6.67 -4.58 11.41
CA ILE A 199 -7.45 -5.46 10.54
C ILE A 199 -7.67 -6.82 11.18
N THR A 200 -8.93 -7.17 11.35
CA THR A 200 -9.38 -8.47 11.85
C THR A 200 -10.03 -9.28 10.71
N PRO A 201 -9.75 -10.60 10.61
CA PRO A 201 -10.38 -11.45 9.61
C PRO A 201 -11.91 -11.40 9.68
N GLY A 202 -12.56 -11.16 8.55
CA GLY A 202 -14.02 -11.10 8.45
C GLY A 202 -14.68 -9.82 8.94
N ALA A 203 -13.91 -8.89 9.52
CA ALA A 203 -14.45 -7.63 10.02
C ALA A 203 -14.88 -6.69 8.89
N ASN A 204 -15.90 -5.87 9.20
CA ASN A 204 -16.45 -4.85 8.32
C ASN A 204 -16.11 -3.45 8.88
N TYR A 205 -15.41 -2.64 8.09
CA TYR A 205 -14.91 -1.31 8.46
C TYR A 205 -15.88 -0.18 8.11
N GLY A 206 -17.10 -0.52 7.69
CA GLY A 206 -18.26 0.38 7.69
C GLY A 206 -18.48 1.18 6.41
N TRP A 207 -17.47 1.42 5.58
CA TRP A 207 -17.67 2.19 4.36
C TRP A 207 -18.73 1.56 3.44
N PRO A 208 -19.69 2.31 2.86
CA PRO A 208 -19.90 3.77 2.95
C PRO A 208 -20.89 4.19 4.07
N VAL A 209 -21.30 3.31 4.95
CA VAL A 209 -22.30 3.59 5.99
C VAL A 209 -21.69 4.41 7.13
N VAL A 210 -20.44 4.10 7.48
CA VAL A 210 -19.66 4.80 8.50
C VAL A 210 -18.37 5.28 7.88
N GLU A 211 -17.94 6.51 8.16
CA GLU A 211 -16.64 7.09 7.85
C GLU A 211 -16.03 7.59 9.16
N GLY A 212 -14.85 7.09 9.52
CA GLY A 212 -14.24 7.37 10.82
C GLY A 212 -14.91 6.65 11.98
N THR A 213 -14.80 7.23 13.18
CA THR A 213 -15.45 6.69 14.37
C THR A 213 -16.94 7.03 14.37
N GLY A 214 -17.78 6.02 14.44
CA GLY A 214 -19.24 6.17 14.39
C GLY A 214 -19.98 5.07 15.11
N ASP A 215 -21.30 4.99 14.86
CA ASP A 215 -22.14 3.93 15.37
C ASP A 215 -21.72 2.60 14.73
N THR A 216 -21.41 1.63 15.57
CA THR A 216 -20.98 0.28 15.14
C THR A 216 -22.14 -0.63 14.75
N ASP A 217 -23.39 -0.16 14.79
CA ASP A 217 -24.60 -0.95 14.52
C ASP A 217 -24.57 -2.30 15.28
N GLY A 218 -24.46 -2.19 16.61
CA GLY A 218 -24.41 -3.36 17.49
C GLY A 218 -23.16 -4.25 17.33
N GLY A 219 -22.08 -3.72 16.77
CA GLY A 219 -20.82 -4.46 16.53
C GLY A 219 -20.70 -5.00 15.11
N ARG A 220 -21.59 -4.63 14.20
CA ARG A 220 -21.51 -4.95 12.77
C ARG A 220 -20.33 -4.25 12.10
N TYR A 221 -20.02 -3.03 12.52
CA TYR A 221 -18.90 -2.24 12.00
C TYR A 221 -17.79 -2.11 13.02
N THR A 222 -16.55 -2.06 12.53
CA THR A 222 -15.36 -1.89 13.35
C THR A 222 -14.84 -0.47 13.19
N ASN A 223 -14.72 0.26 14.29
CA ASN A 223 -14.16 1.61 14.29
C ASN A 223 -12.62 1.60 14.12
N PRO A 224 -12.05 2.63 13.47
CA PRO A 224 -10.62 2.80 13.35
C PRO A 224 -9.94 3.05 14.72
N GLN A 225 -8.64 2.80 14.77
CA GLN A 225 -7.80 3.10 15.94
C GLN A 225 -7.36 4.56 15.99
N VAL A 226 -7.21 5.20 14.82
CA VAL A 226 -6.88 6.62 14.68
C VAL A 226 -7.70 7.20 13.55
N THR A 227 -8.14 8.43 13.72
CA THR A 227 -8.73 9.24 12.65
C THR A 227 -8.03 10.59 12.54
N TRP A 228 -7.91 11.10 11.34
CA TRP A 228 -7.50 12.47 11.02
C TRP A 228 -8.51 13.10 10.08
N THR A 229 -8.58 14.41 10.02
CA THR A 229 -9.28 15.04 8.91
C THR A 229 -8.56 14.75 7.58
N THR A 230 -9.27 14.73 6.47
CA THR A 230 -8.68 14.49 5.14
C THR A 230 -7.66 15.56 4.73
N ALA A 231 -7.61 16.70 5.42
CA ALA A 231 -6.60 17.73 5.22
C ALA A 231 -5.29 17.43 5.95
N GLU A 232 -5.33 16.70 7.06
CA GLU A 232 -4.19 16.42 7.92
C GLU A 232 -3.38 15.19 7.47
N ALA A 233 -4.00 14.28 6.71
CA ALA A 233 -3.35 13.03 6.35
C ALA A 233 -3.40 12.73 4.85
N SER A 234 -4.43 12.09 4.30
CA SER A 234 -4.40 11.27 3.10
C SER A 234 -3.30 10.20 3.24
N PRO A 235 -3.46 9.25 4.19
CA PRO A 235 -2.41 8.33 4.62
C PRO A 235 -2.20 7.23 3.58
N SER A 236 -1.00 7.14 3.02
CA SER A 236 -0.67 6.15 1.99
C SER A 236 0.15 5.01 2.58
N GLY A 237 1.43 4.88 2.27
CA GLY A 237 2.24 3.79 2.79
C GLY A 237 2.45 3.89 4.30
N ILE A 238 2.51 2.74 4.95
CA ILE A 238 2.80 2.60 6.38
C ILE A 238 3.92 1.59 6.60
N ALA A 239 4.68 1.78 7.67
CA ALA A 239 5.66 0.82 8.18
C ALA A 239 5.63 0.79 9.70
N ILE A 240 5.84 -0.38 10.29
CA ILE A 240 5.95 -0.53 11.74
C ILE A 240 7.37 -0.95 12.08
N ARG A 241 8.00 -0.22 13.01
CA ARG A 241 9.34 -0.49 13.52
C ARG A 241 9.36 -0.16 15.01
N ASP A 242 9.83 -1.10 15.82
CA ASP A 242 9.97 -0.93 17.29
C ASP A 242 8.66 -0.46 17.96
N ASP A 243 7.52 -1.11 17.59
CA ASP A 243 6.17 -0.77 18.04
C ASP A 243 5.74 0.68 17.70
N ILE A 244 6.37 1.28 16.70
CA ILE A 244 6.02 2.60 16.18
C ILE A 244 5.51 2.44 14.74
N LEU A 245 4.26 2.84 14.52
CA LEU A 245 3.66 2.94 13.20
C LEU A 245 4.00 4.29 12.58
N HIS A 246 4.69 4.25 11.45
CA HIS A 246 5.02 5.41 10.62
C HIS A 246 4.06 5.48 9.44
N VAL A 247 3.44 6.65 9.22
CA VAL A 247 2.40 6.84 8.20
C VAL A 247 2.79 7.99 7.27
N ALA A 248 3.04 7.67 6.02
CA ALA A 248 3.34 8.66 4.98
C ALA A 248 2.04 9.36 4.55
N ALA A 249 1.95 10.68 4.79
CA ALA A 249 0.77 11.48 4.49
C ALA A 249 0.97 12.33 3.24
N LEU A 250 0.05 12.19 2.27
CA LEU A 250 0.12 12.91 1.00
C LEU A 250 -0.37 14.36 1.14
N ARG A 251 -1.65 14.55 1.44
CA ARG A 251 -2.23 15.89 1.55
C ARG A 251 -1.75 16.63 2.79
N GLY A 252 -1.50 15.87 3.87
CA GLY A 252 -0.97 16.41 5.11
C GLY A 252 0.51 16.78 5.03
N GLU A 253 1.24 16.38 3.99
CA GLU A 253 2.66 16.69 3.74
C GLU A 253 3.53 16.46 4.98
N ARG A 254 3.35 15.30 5.65
CA ARG A 254 4.04 14.94 6.88
C ARG A 254 4.19 13.44 7.06
N LEU A 255 5.05 13.06 7.95
CA LEU A 255 5.13 11.71 8.49
C LEU A 255 4.43 11.68 9.85
N TRP A 256 3.34 10.95 9.96
CA TRP A 256 2.74 10.66 11.24
C TRP A 256 3.45 9.51 11.93
N VAL A 257 3.63 9.62 13.23
CA VAL A 257 4.23 8.62 14.11
C VAL A 257 3.22 8.27 15.19
N VAL A 258 2.87 6.99 15.29
CA VAL A 258 1.83 6.48 16.20
C VAL A 258 2.44 5.36 17.04
N GLU A 259 2.44 5.51 18.34
CA GLU A 259 2.95 4.50 19.28
C GLU A 259 1.92 3.35 19.42
N LEU A 260 2.40 2.12 19.37
CA LEU A 260 1.58 0.92 19.48
C LEU A 260 1.98 0.10 20.72
N ALA A 261 1.02 -0.52 21.37
CA ALA A 261 1.25 -1.57 22.35
C ALA A 261 0.11 -2.57 22.33
N ASP A 262 0.42 -3.85 22.28
CA ASP A 262 -0.55 -4.97 22.32
C ASP A 262 -1.72 -4.84 21.33
N GLY A 263 -1.45 -4.34 20.10
CA GLY A 263 -2.47 -4.15 19.07
C GLY A 263 -3.39 -2.94 19.32
N ARG A 264 -2.93 -1.97 20.05
CA ARG A 264 -3.65 -0.71 20.32
C ARG A 264 -2.74 0.47 20.09
N VAL A 265 -3.34 1.58 19.72
CA VAL A 265 -2.67 2.87 19.71
C VAL A 265 -2.54 3.38 21.15
N THR A 266 -1.35 3.88 21.48
CA THR A 266 -1.05 4.48 22.78
C THR A 266 -0.58 5.92 22.59
N GLY A 267 -1.19 6.84 23.31
CA GLY A 267 -0.87 8.28 23.18
C GLY A 267 -1.41 8.91 21.89
N GLU A 268 -1.09 10.18 21.73
CA GLU A 268 -1.51 10.98 20.57
C GLU A 268 -0.52 10.84 19.41
N PRO A 269 -1.00 10.74 18.15
CA PRO A 269 -0.13 10.77 16.98
C PRO A 269 0.74 12.03 16.92
N LYS A 270 2.03 11.86 16.57
CA LYS A 270 2.99 12.97 16.43
C LYS A 270 3.33 13.21 14.97
N ALA A 271 3.38 14.47 14.55
CA ALA A 271 3.77 14.85 13.20
C ALA A 271 5.28 15.14 13.13
N LEU A 272 5.95 14.51 12.18
CA LEU A 272 7.34 14.77 11.79
C LEU A 272 7.40 15.24 10.34
N LEU A 273 8.48 15.94 9.95
CA LEU A 273 8.76 16.39 8.59
C LEU A 273 7.62 17.23 7.96
N ALA A 274 6.85 17.96 8.80
CA ALA A 274 5.68 18.70 8.34
C ALA A 274 6.09 19.84 7.38
N GLY A 275 5.67 19.72 6.11
CA GLY A 275 5.98 20.68 5.04
C GLY A 275 7.43 20.64 4.52
N GLU A 276 8.29 19.77 5.04
CA GLU A 276 9.71 19.75 4.67
C GLU A 276 9.99 19.03 3.34
N LEU A 277 9.24 17.97 3.05
CA LEU A 277 9.44 17.11 1.89
C LEU A 277 8.23 17.12 0.92
N GLY A 278 7.19 17.89 1.25
CA GLY A 278 5.93 17.88 0.52
C GLY A 278 5.15 16.57 0.75
N ARG A 279 4.52 16.07 -0.30
CA ARG A 279 3.66 14.88 -0.28
C ARG A 279 4.49 13.60 -0.09
N LEU A 280 4.13 12.80 0.92
CA LEU A 280 4.81 11.54 1.24
C LEU A 280 3.94 10.35 0.81
N ARG A 281 4.53 9.38 0.05
CA ARG A 281 3.76 8.28 -0.54
C ARG A 281 3.99 6.95 0.14
N THR A 282 5.20 6.45 0.15
CA THR A 282 5.51 5.11 0.64
C THR A 282 6.65 5.17 1.63
N ILE A 283 6.48 4.47 2.74
CA ILE A 283 7.52 4.24 3.73
C ILE A 283 7.70 2.74 3.93
N VAL A 284 8.92 2.28 3.99
CA VAL A 284 9.27 0.86 4.20
C VAL A 284 10.47 0.75 5.14
N THR A 285 10.52 -0.33 5.90
CA THR A 285 11.68 -0.67 6.71
C THR A 285 12.78 -1.24 5.81
N ALA A 286 13.97 -0.66 5.89
CA ALA A 286 15.15 -1.13 5.16
C ALA A 286 15.82 -2.30 5.89
N PRO A 287 16.60 -3.14 5.19
CA PRO A 287 17.32 -4.27 5.81
C PRO A 287 18.31 -3.89 6.92
N ASP A 288 18.81 -2.64 6.91
CA ASP A 288 19.69 -2.09 7.96
C ASP A 288 18.92 -1.56 9.18
N GLY A 289 17.59 -1.73 9.20
CA GLY A 289 16.71 -1.23 10.24
C GLY A 289 16.33 0.25 10.11
N GLY A 290 16.84 0.97 9.11
CA GLY A 290 16.41 2.32 8.75
C GLY A 290 15.04 2.33 8.08
N LEU A 291 14.53 3.52 7.76
CA LEU A 291 13.30 3.69 6.99
C LEU A 291 13.61 4.39 5.68
N TRP A 292 13.07 3.90 4.58
CA TRP A 292 13.09 4.61 3.30
C TRP A 292 11.71 5.17 2.99
N LEU A 293 11.68 6.44 2.61
CA LEU A 293 10.47 7.22 2.36
C LEU A 293 10.52 7.81 0.96
N THR A 294 9.44 7.65 0.17
CA THR A 294 9.30 8.31 -1.13
C THR A 294 8.45 9.58 -1.02
N THR A 295 8.85 10.62 -1.72
CA THR A 295 7.97 11.76 -1.98
C THR A 295 7.01 11.45 -3.14
N SER A 296 6.02 12.31 -3.37
CA SER A 296 5.02 12.19 -4.45
C SER A 296 4.57 13.59 -4.90
N ASN A 297 5.55 14.46 -5.17
CA ASN A 297 5.29 15.84 -5.52
C ASN A 297 5.01 16.03 -7.02
N THR A 298 5.41 15.03 -7.85
CA THR A 298 5.17 15.02 -9.31
C THR A 298 3.89 14.28 -9.69
N ASP A 299 3.04 13.89 -8.73
CA ASP A 299 1.82 13.10 -8.95
C ASP A 299 0.63 13.90 -9.55
N GLY A 300 0.85 15.16 -9.94
CA GLY A 300 -0.15 16.08 -10.47
C GLY A 300 -0.94 16.84 -9.38
N ARG A 301 -0.72 16.56 -8.10
CA ARG A 301 -1.37 17.23 -6.95
C ARG A 301 -0.37 17.92 -6.03
N GLY A 302 0.92 17.66 -6.20
CA GLY A 302 2.01 18.25 -5.43
C GLY A 302 2.59 19.50 -6.06
N ARG A 303 3.64 20.03 -5.41
CA ARG A 303 4.46 21.15 -5.91
C ARG A 303 5.90 20.67 -6.00
N PRO A 304 6.33 20.15 -7.16
CA PRO A 304 7.68 19.60 -7.31
C PRO A 304 8.76 20.64 -7.06
N ALA A 305 9.76 20.27 -6.27
CA ALA A 305 11.00 21.02 -6.10
C ALA A 305 12.12 20.38 -6.97
N THR A 306 13.25 21.06 -7.08
CA THR A 306 14.41 20.52 -7.81
C THR A 306 14.82 19.17 -7.23
N GLY A 307 14.91 18.16 -8.07
CA GLY A 307 15.27 16.78 -7.70
C GLY A 307 14.11 15.92 -7.21
N ASP A 308 12.87 16.43 -7.17
CA ASP A 308 11.69 15.58 -6.92
C ASP A 308 11.36 14.70 -8.14
N ASP A 309 10.72 13.57 -7.93
CA ASP A 309 10.52 12.92 -6.62
C ASP A 309 11.78 12.19 -6.17
N ARG A 310 11.82 11.88 -4.89
CA ARG A 310 13.03 11.30 -4.30
C ARG A 310 12.72 10.19 -3.30
N ILE A 311 13.74 9.37 -3.04
CA ILE A 311 13.78 8.48 -1.88
C ILE A 311 14.70 9.11 -0.85
N VAL A 312 14.24 9.26 0.38
CA VAL A 312 15.02 9.68 1.55
C VAL A 312 15.13 8.56 2.56
N SER A 313 16.29 8.47 3.23
CA SER A 313 16.51 7.55 4.34
C SER A 313 16.34 8.29 5.66
N LEU A 314 15.56 7.70 6.57
CA LEU A 314 15.40 8.13 7.95
C LEU A 314 16.07 7.10 8.85
N ARG A 315 16.91 7.54 9.78
CA ARG A 315 17.61 6.69 10.74
C ARG A 315 16.95 6.71 12.11
#